data_7854387857601723457c82d04acf5c6a
#
_entry.id   7854387857601723457c82d04acf5c6a
#
_cell.length_a   1.000
_cell.length_b   1.000
_cell.length_c   1.000
_cell.angle_alpha   90.00
_cell.angle_beta   90.00
_cell.angle_gamma   90.00
#
_symmetry.space_group_name_H-M   'P 1'
#
loop_
_entity.id
_entity.type
_entity.pdbx_description
1 polymer ?
#
loop_
_entity_poly.entity_id
_entity_poly.type
_entity_poly.pdbx_seq_one_letter_code
_entity_poly.pdbx_strand_id
1 'polypeptide(L)'
;MATVIIRPINTLSQAGWDTSPMHGVLGDNDASTGGIQNSTTCNASFKLADLDASFSCVTINSMTITFRVQAGRTGSTTCAMAYLESEAAAFGTETESFTGSTSEETTTARTTQRNGSSALTYAYINAMGVKITPATSGISAFELFVTVDYTPAGYSHDVSGLAAASIAEVNTVATANIAKINNI
;
A
#
# COMPACT_ATOMS: atom_id res chain seq x y z
N MET A 1 -8.47 -3.32 -14.74
CA MET A 1 -7.81 -3.28 -13.44
C MET A 1 -7.74 -1.83 -13.01
N ALA A 2 -7.98 -1.56 -11.77
CA ALA A 2 -7.88 -0.23 -11.17
C ALA A 2 -6.96 -0.31 -9.96
N THR A 3 -6.39 0.81 -9.54
CA THR A 3 -5.50 0.88 -8.39
C THR A 3 -5.97 1.92 -7.40
N VAL A 4 -5.69 1.69 -6.13
CA VAL A 4 -5.83 2.67 -5.06
C VAL A 4 -4.56 2.69 -4.23
N ILE A 5 -4.16 3.88 -3.78
CA ILE A 5 -3.00 4.07 -2.92
C ILE A 5 -3.49 4.26 -1.48
N ILE A 6 -2.93 3.49 -0.55
CA ILE A 6 -3.13 3.65 0.88
C ILE A 6 -1.81 4.02 1.56
N ARG A 7 -1.87 4.98 2.47
CA ARG A 7 -0.70 5.61 3.09
C ARG A 7 -0.66 5.37 4.60
N PRO A 8 0.52 5.49 5.23
CA PRO A 8 0.63 5.51 6.68
C PRO A 8 -0.21 6.62 7.32
N ILE A 9 -0.99 6.26 8.34
CA ILE A 9 -1.79 7.19 9.13
C ILE A 9 -1.40 7.19 10.61
N ASN A 10 -0.62 6.20 11.03
CA ASN A 10 -0.14 6.08 12.40
C ASN A 10 1.20 5.38 12.45
N THR A 11 2.09 5.83 13.32
CA THR A 11 3.36 5.16 13.63
C THR A 11 3.15 4.22 14.81
N LEU A 12 3.23 2.91 14.55
CA LEU A 12 3.03 1.87 15.57
C LEU A 12 4.29 1.68 16.42
N SER A 13 5.45 1.70 15.78
CA SER A 13 6.74 1.68 16.45
C SER A 13 7.77 2.45 15.65
N GLN A 14 8.73 3.04 16.34
CA GLN A 14 9.79 3.83 15.73
C GLN A 14 11.04 3.77 16.62
N ALA A 15 12.17 3.42 16.02
CA ALA A 15 13.47 3.43 16.70
C ALA A 15 14.54 3.96 15.76
N GLY A 16 15.40 4.85 16.26
CA GLY A 16 16.55 5.39 15.54
C GLY A 16 16.24 6.43 14.45
N TRP A 17 15.04 6.97 14.39
CA TRP A 17 14.64 8.03 13.47
C TRP A 17 14.61 9.38 14.18
N ASP A 18 15.06 10.42 13.51
CA ASP A 18 15.18 11.77 14.08
C ASP A 18 13.84 12.53 14.07
N THR A 19 12.90 12.12 13.24
CA THR A 19 11.57 12.72 13.12
C THR A 19 10.50 11.85 13.75
N SER A 20 9.61 12.45 14.52
CA SER A 20 8.46 11.76 15.14
C SER A 20 7.22 12.68 15.13
N PRO A 21 6.04 12.16 14.71
CA PRO A 21 5.79 10.83 14.17
C PRO A 21 6.17 10.73 12.69
N MET A 22 6.74 9.62 12.28
CA MET A 22 7.18 9.40 10.90
C MET A 22 6.02 9.34 9.89
N HIS A 23 4.85 8.85 10.28
CA HIS A 23 3.72 8.74 9.35
C HIS A 23 3.29 10.09 8.78
N GLY A 24 3.46 11.18 9.50
CA GLY A 24 3.10 12.52 9.04
C GLY A 24 3.92 13.01 7.86
N VAL A 25 5.15 12.49 7.69
CA VAL A 25 6.02 12.84 6.55
C VAL A 25 5.92 11.77 5.45
N LEU A 26 5.91 10.50 5.81
CA LEU A 26 5.87 9.42 4.82
C LEU A 26 4.50 9.24 4.15
N GLY A 27 3.45 9.77 4.76
CA GLY A 27 2.08 9.66 4.28
C GLY A 27 1.50 10.92 3.65
N ASP A 28 2.24 12.03 3.56
CA ASP A 28 1.73 13.34 3.14
C ASP A 28 1.51 13.50 1.63
N ASN A 29 1.90 12.54 0.82
CA ASN A 29 1.86 12.59 -0.63
C ASN A 29 2.78 13.66 -1.25
N ASP A 30 3.78 14.10 -0.52
CA ASP A 30 4.79 15.04 -1.01
C ASP A 30 6.19 14.43 -0.95
N ALA A 31 6.61 13.88 -2.07
CA ALA A 31 7.92 13.27 -2.22
C ALA A 31 9.10 14.27 -2.26
N SER A 32 8.81 15.57 -2.18
CA SER A 32 9.82 16.63 -2.32
C SER A 32 10.20 17.30 -1.00
N THR A 33 9.36 17.18 0.04
CA THR A 33 9.52 17.88 1.30
C THR A 33 10.05 17.00 2.43
N GLY A 34 11.08 17.45 3.11
CA GLY A 34 11.45 17.09 4.45
C GLY A 34 11.77 15.63 4.71
N GLY A 35 12.66 15.04 3.91
CA GLY A 35 13.12 13.66 4.17
C GLY A 35 13.49 13.43 5.64
N ILE A 36 13.07 12.30 6.17
CA ILE A 36 13.43 11.85 7.52
C ILE A 36 14.79 11.19 7.45
N GLN A 37 15.70 11.58 8.36
CA GLN A 37 17.02 10.96 8.48
C GLN A 37 17.02 10.00 9.67
N ASN A 38 17.62 8.84 9.48
CA ASN A 38 17.95 7.96 10.58
C ASN A 38 19.39 8.21 11.04
N SER A 39 19.58 8.29 12.34
CA SER A 39 20.91 8.49 12.96
C SER A 39 21.63 7.18 13.28
N THR A 40 20.91 6.07 13.36
CA THR A 40 21.42 4.74 13.72
C THR A 40 20.69 3.65 12.92
N THR A 41 21.10 2.39 13.06
CA THR A 41 20.31 1.25 12.58
C THR A 41 18.94 1.31 13.23
N CYS A 42 17.90 1.36 12.41
CA CYS A 42 16.56 1.67 12.88
C CYS A 42 15.49 0.77 12.22
N ASN A 43 14.31 0.84 12.78
CA ASN A 43 13.11 0.29 12.15
C ASN A 43 11.93 1.21 12.43
N ALA A 44 10.91 1.11 11.59
CA ALA A 44 9.61 1.74 11.86
C ALA A 44 8.48 0.88 11.32
N SER A 45 7.38 0.89 12.05
CA SER A 45 6.16 0.18 11.67
C SER A 45 5.00 1.16 11.65
N PHE A 46 4.12 0.99 10.68
CA PHE A 46 3.02 1.91 10.42
C PHE A 46 1.71 1.17 10.25
N LYS A 47 0.63 1.76 10.76
CA LYS A 47 -0.72 1.43 10.32
C LYS A 47 -1.00 2.19 9.03
N LEU A 48 -1.64 1.51 8.07
CA LEU A 48 -2.12 2.11 6.82
C LEU A 48 -3.52 2.70 6.99
N ALA A 49 -3.87 3.64 6.12
CA ALA A 49 -5.23 4.11 6.00
C ALA A 49 -6.16 2.96 5.59
N ASP A 50 -7.37 2.96 6.11
CA ASP A 50 -8.37 2.00 5.71
C ASP A 50 -8.85 2.28 4.29
N LEU A 51 -9.11 1.23 3.52
CA LEU A 51 -9.85 1.34 2.27
C LEU A 51 -11.28 1.81 2.58
N ASP A 52 -11.85 2.62 1.69
CA ASP A 52 -13.25 3.01 1.78
C ASP A 52 -14.18 1.80 1.73
N ALA A 53 -15.34 1.87 2.39
CA ALA A 53 -16.30 0.77 2.47
C ALA A 53 -16.81 0.29 1.09
N SER A 54 -16.73 1.12 0.05
CA SER A 54 -17.05 0.73 -1.33
C SER A 54 -16.15 -0.39 -1.87
N PHE A 55 -14.97 -0.56 -1.28
CA PHE A 55 -14.05 -1.67 -1.62
C PHE A 55 -14.46 -3.02 -1.03
N SER A 56 -15.49 -3.08 -0.20
CA SER A 56 -15.94 -4.34 0.40
C SER A 56 -16.50 -5.36 -0.61
N CYS A 57 -16.90 -4.90 -1.80
CA CYS A 57 -17.49 -5.70 -2.86
C CYS A 57 -16.59 -5.91 -4.08
N VAL A 58 -15.34 -5.39 -4.06
CA VAL A 58 -14.39 -5.58 -5.17
C VAL A 58 -13.52 -6.82 -4.96
N THR A 59 -12.93 -7.32 -6.04
CA THR A 59 -11.90 -8.35 -5.95
C THR A 59 -10.53 -7.67 -5.85
N ILE A 60 -9.81 -7.90 -4.77
CA ILE A 60 -8.44 -7.42 -4.61
C ILE A 60 -7.50 -8.41 -5.29
N ASN A 61 -6.75 -7.95 -6.27
CA ASN A 61 -5.86 -8.77 -7.08
C ASN A 61 -4.47 -8.87 -6.46
N SER A 62 -3.90 -7.73 -6.08
CA SER A 62 -2.55 -7.68 -5.52
C SER A 62 -2.31 -6.42 -4.69
N MET A 63 -1.21 -6.42 -3.97
CA MET A 63 -0.68 -5.25 -3.28
C MET A 63 0.84 -5.20 -3.40
N THR A 64 1.40 -3.98 -3.44
CA THR A 64 2.85 -3.70 -3.45
C THR A 64 3.17 -2.60 -2.46
N ILE A 65 4.32 -2.69 -1.79
CA ILE A 65 4.87 -1.58 -1.00
C ILE A 65 5.78 -0.78 -1.92
N THR A 66 5.63 0.53 -1.92
CA THR A 66 6.58 1.46 -2.56
C THR A 66 7.20 2.35 -1.51
N PHE A 67 8.52 2.46 -1.55
CA PHE A 67 9.29 3.28 -0.63
C PHE A 67 10.24 4.19 -1.40
N ARG A 68 10.12 5.49 -1.21
CA ARG A 68 10.97 6.51 -1.78
C ARG A 68 12.00 6.98 -0.76
N VAL A 69 13.27 6.83 -1.10
CA VAL A 69 14.37 6.99 -0.16
C VAL A 69 15.62 7.47 -0.88
N GLN A 70 16.48 8.11 -0.15
CA GLN A 70 17.83 8.47 -0.57
C GLN A 70 18.82 7.93 0.46
N ALA A 71 19.84 7.20 0.02
CA ALA A 71 20.98 6.87 0.87
C ALA A 71 21.77 8.13 1.16
N GLY A 72 21.92 8.47 2.42
CA GLY A 72 22.76 9.60 2.84
C GLY A 72 24.25 9.23 2.72
N ARG A 73 25.01 10.06 2.00
CA ARG A 73 26.44 9.89 1.69
C ARG A 73 26.73 8.86 0.60
N THR A 74 27.93 8.94 0.04
CA THR A 74 28.48 8.19 -1.09
C THR A 74 28.51 6.67 -0.84
N GLY A 75 27.36 6.02 -0.88
CA GLY A 75 27.25 4.58 -0.68
C GLY A 75 25.89 4.03 -1.13
N SER A 76 25.82 2.73 -1.26
CA SER A 76 24.56 2.02 -1.35
C SER A 76 24.15 1.53 0.02
N THR A 77 22.86 1.52 0.30
CA THR A 77 22.28 0.87 1.48
C THR A 77 21.14 -0.04 1.06
N THR A 78 20.74 -0.91 1.94
CA THR A 78 19.56 -1.74 1.72
C THR A 78 18.50 -1.43 2.77
N CYS A 79 17.24 -1.61 2.40
CA CYS A 79 16.12 -1.51 3.31
C CYS A 79 15.20 -2.72 3.13
N ALA A 80 14.94 -3.42 4.21
CA ALA A 80 13.93 -4.47 4.21
C ALA A 80 12.54 -3.82 4.38
N MET A 81 11.63 -4.14 3.46
CA MET A 81 10.22 -3.77 3.51
C MET A 81 9.38 -5.00 3.77
N ALA A 82 8.44 -4.93 4.67
CA ALA A 82 7.58 -6.05 5.03
C ALA A 82 6.17 -5.59 5.30
N TYR A 83 5.20 -6.46 5.02
CA TYR A 83 3.83 -6.30 5.47
C TYR A 83 3.71 -6.73 6.94
N LEU A 84 2.79 -6.11 7.66
CA LEU A 84 2.43 -6.48 9.03
C LEU A 84 0.99 -7.00 9.06
N GLU A 85 0.81 -8.22 9.54
CA GLU A 85 -0.53 -8.76 9.80
C GLU A 85 -0.95 -8.36 11.22
N SER A 86 -2.10 -7.71 11.33
CA SER A 86 -2.66 -7.28 12.63
C SER A 86 -1.65 -6.49 13.49
N GLU A 87 -0.81 -5.68 12.86
CA GLU A 87 0.20 -4.83 13.51
C GLU A 87 1.37 -5.58 14.19
N ALA A 88 1.38 -6.92 14.20
CA ALA A 88 2.32 -7.68 15.03
C ALA A 88 3.33 -8.52 14.23
N ALA A 89 2.91 -9.24 13.21
CA ALA A 89 3.76 -10.24 12.55
C ALA A 89 4.17 -9.80 11.14
N ALA A 90 5.46 -9.56 10.93
CA ALA A 90 6.02 -9.25 9.62
C ALA A 90 5.99 -10.47 8.69
N PHE A 91 5.68 -10.25 7.41
CA PHE A 91 5.71 -11.27 6.37
C PHE A 91 5.98 -10.65 4.99
N GLY A 92 6.33 -11.48 4.01
CA GLY A 92 6.62 -11.02 2.66
C GLY A 92 7.74 -9.98 2.65
N THR A 93 8.79 -10.20 3.44
CA THR A 93 9.92 -9.29 3.54
C THR A 93 10.74 -9.34 2.26
N GLU A 94 10.94 -8.20 1.64
CA GLU A 94 11.85 -8.00 0.52
C GLU A 94 12.89 -6.95 0.89
N THR A 95 14.11 -7.11 0.38
CA THR A 95 15.21 -6.19 0.67
C THR A 95 15.64 -5.52 -0.62
N GLU A 96 15.44 -4.21 -0.68
CA GLU A 96 15.79 -3.39 -1.81
C GLU A 96 17.06 -2.59 -1.59
N SER A 97 17.77 -2.27 -2.66
CA SER A 97 19.05 -1.56 -2.63
C SER A 97 18.85 -0.12 -3.11
N PHE A 98 19.34 0.83 -2.34
CA PHE A 98 19.26 2.26 -2.62
C PHE A 98 20.64 2.87 -2.78
N THR A 99 20.75 3.84 -3.66
CA THR A 99 21.98 4.58 -3.95
C THR A 99 21.97 5.98 -3.33
N GLY A 100 23.02 6.76 -3.49
CA GLY A 100 23.15 8.14 -2.98
C GLY A 100 22.22 9.16 -3.63
N SER A 101 21.46 8.79 -4.66
CA SER A 101 20.38 9.61 -5.23
C SER A 101 19.02 9.13 -4.74
N THR A 102 18.03 10.01 -4.74
CA THR A 102 16.65 9.61 -4.44
C THR A 102 16.19 8.56 -5.44
N SER A 103 15.74 7.42 -4.94
CA SER A 103 15.18 6.34 -5.73
C SER A 103 13.85 5.87 -5.13
N GLU A 104 13.05 5.24 -5.94
CA GLU A 104 11.79 4.62 -5.57
C GLU A 104 11.89 3.14 -5.88
N GLU A 105 11.68 2.32 -4.87
CA GLU A 105 11.71 0.87 -4.99
C GLU A 105 10.36 0.27 -4.60
N THR A 106 9.95 -0.74 -5.34
CA THR A 106 8.64 -1.37 -5.17
C THR A 106 8.81 -2.88 -5.01
N THR A 107 8.22 -3.43 -3.97
CA THR A 107 8.23 -4.88 -3.74
C THR A 107 7.50 -5.65 -4.84
N THR A 108 7.80 -6.92 -4.95
CA THR A 108 7.03 -7.84 -5.81
C THR A 108 5.55 -7.84 -5.40
N ALA A 109 4.68 -7.91 -6.40
CA ALA A 109 3.23 -7.91 -6.18
C ALA A 109 2.80 -9.15 -5.38
N ARG A 110 2.14 -8.91 -4.25
CA ARG A 110 1.60 -9.96 -3.40
C ARG A 110 0.13 -10.18 -3.67
N THR A 111 -0.24 -11.42 -3.96
CA THR A 111 -1.60 -11.82 -4.38
C THR A 111 -2.38 -12.58 -3.30
N THR A 112 -1.71 -12.97 -2.21
CA THR A 112 -2.31 -13.79 -1.14
C THR A 112 -2.02 -13.21 0.23
N GLN A 113 -2.82 -13.60 1.22
CA GLN A 113 -2.58 -13.30 2.63
C GLN A 113 -1.28 -13.97 3.12
N ARG A 114 -0.90 -13.73 4.37
CA ARG A 114 0.31 -14.28 4.98
C ARG A 114 0.42 -15.81 4.86
N ASN A 115 -0.70 -16.52 4.94
CA ASN A 115 -0.73 -17.97 4.83
C ASN A 115 -0.35 -18.53 3.44
N GLY A 116 -0.16 -17.64 2.44
CA GLY A 116 0.24 -18.00 1.08
C GLY A 116 -0.85 -18.65 0.22
N SER A 117 -2.04 -18.83 0.73
CA SER A 117 -3.15 -19.52 0.03
C SER A 117 -4.45 -18.75 -0.04
N SER A 118 -4.82 -18.00 0.99
CA SER A 118 -6.05 -17.22 1.00
C SER A 118 -5.92 -15.96 0.15
N ALA A 119 -6.96 -15.64 -0.61
CA ALA A 119 -7.04 -14.39 -1.37
C ALA A 119 -7.00 -13.16 -0.45
N LEU A 120 -6.50 -12.06 -0.97
CA LEU A 120 -6.59 -10.77 -0.30
C LEU A 120 -8.04 -10.34 -0.19
N THR A 121 -8.42 -9.78 0.95
CA THR A 121 -9.76 -9.26 1.20
C THR A 121 -9.72 -7.83 1.70
N TYR A 122 -10.81 -7.11 1.54
CA TYR A 122 -11.00 -5.77 2.11
C TYR A 122 -10.66 -5.73 3.61
N ALA A 123 -11.23 -6.65 4.39
CA ALA A 123 -10.98 -6.70 5.84
C ALA A 123 -9.52 -6.99 6.19
N TYR A 124 -8.86 -7.83 5.37
CA TYR A 124 -7.45 -8.15 5.56
C TYR A 124 -6.56 -6.93 5.31
N ILE A 125 -6.80 -6.19 4.21
CA ILE A 125 -6.05 -4.96 3.90
C ILE A 125 -6.22 -3.91 5.01
N ASN A 126 -7.43 -3.70 5.51
CA ASN A 126 -7.70 -2.72 6.56
C ASN A 126 -7.09 -3.08 7.94
N ALA A 127 -6.78 -4.35 8.15
CA ALA A 127 -6.07 -4.80 9.34
C ALA A 127 -4.53 -4.74 9.21
N MET A 128 -4.01 -4.38 8.03
CA MET A 128 -2.58 -4.45 7.76
C MET A 128 -1.83 -3.19 8.12
N GLY A 129 -0.54 -3.38 8.31
CA GLY A 129 0.45 -2.33 8.36
C GLY A 129 1.65 -2.63 7.46
N VAL A 130 2.65 -1.78 7.54
CA VAL A 130 3.95 -1.97 6.88
C VAL A 130 5.08 -1.71 7.85
N LYS A 131 6.21 -2.36 7.61
CA LYS A 131 7.45 -2.18 8.37
C LYS A 131 8.61 -1.93 7.42
N ILE A 132 9.45 -0.95 7.77
CA ILE A 132 10.72 -0.70 7.11
C ILE A 132 11.86 -0.94 8.08
N THR A 133 12.95 -1.53 7.60
CA THR A 133 14.14 -1.84 8.40
C THR A 133 15.38 -1.57 7.55
N PRO A 134 15.92 -0.35 7.59
CA PRO A 134 17.18 -0.03 6.93
C PRO A 134 18.34 -0.81 7.53
N ALA A 135 19.28 -1.25 6.69
CA ALA A 135 20.45 -2.00 7.13
C ALA A 135 21.55 -1.12 7.70
N THR A 136 21.57 0.17 7.34
CA THR A 136 22.61 1.12 7.78
C THR A 136 21.99 2.46 8.18
N SER A 137 22.75 3.26 8.91
CA SER A 137 22.38 4.64 9.23
C SER A 137 22.55 5.58 8.04
N GLY A 138 21.95 6.75 8.10
CA GLY A 138 22.13 7.84 7.15
C GLY A 138 21.29 7.70 5.88
N ILE A 139 20.09 7.20 5.97
CA ILE A 139 19.10 7.31 4.89
C ILE A 139 18.13 8.46 5.17
N SER A 140 17.61 9.05 4.11
CA SER A 140 16.48 9.98 4.16
C SER A 140 15.27 9.30 3.51
N ALA A 141 14.17 9.22 4.22
CA ALA A 141 12.93 8.63 3.76
C ALA A 141 11.93 9.75 3.41
N PHE A 142 11.31 9.69 2.25
CA PHE A 142 10.43 10.74 1.74
C PHE A 142 8.99 10.29 1.65
N GLU A 143 8.72 9.08 1.17
CA GLU A 143 7.37 8.61 0.94
C GLU A 143 7.31 7.09 1.10
N LEU A 144 6.21 6.62 1.69
CA LEU A 144 5.88 5.20 1.83
C LEU A 144 4.39 5.01 1.55
N PHE A 145 4.06 4.08 0.68
CA PHE A 145 2.67 3.75 0.41
C PHE A 145 2.50 2.30 -0.05
N VAL A 146 1.27 1.83 0.01
CA VAL A 146 0.88 0.55 -0.57
C VAL A 146 -0.08 0.82 -1.72
N THR A 147 0.24 0.28 -2.88
CA THR A 147 -0.67 0.24 -4.02
C THR A 147 -1.46 -1.05 -3.98
N VAL A 148 -2.77 -0.95 -3.96
CA VAL A 148 -3.70 -2.08 -4.04
C VAL A 148 -4.31 -2.10 -5.44
N ASP A 149 -4.07 -3.19 -6.17
CA ASP A 149 -4.70 -3.45 -7.46
C ASP A 149 -5.97 -4.24 -7.24
N TYR A 150 -7.05 -3.82 -7.89
CA TYR A 150 -8.36 -4.43 -7.73
C TYR A 150 -9.16 -4.47 -9.02
N THR A 151 -10.10 -5.39 -9.07
CA THR A 151 -11.13 -5.45 -10.10
C THR A 151 -12.42 -4.90 -9.51
N PRO A 152 -12.94 -3.78 -10.05
CA PRO A 152 -14.21 -3.23 -9.59
C PRO A 152 -15.33 -4.28 -9.67
N ALA A 153 -16.26 -4.22 -8.74
CA ALA A 153 -17.46 -5.02 -8.83
C ALA A 153 -18.21 -4.65 -10.12
N GLY A 154 -18.53 -5.66 -10.91
CA GLY A 154 -19.39 -5.48 -12.06
C GLY A 154 -20.85 -5.22 -11.65
N TYR A 155 -21.65 -4.80 -12.60
CA TYR A 155 -23.10 -4.72 -12.41
C TYR A 155 -23.65 -6.10 -12.04
N SER A 156 -24.39 -6.20 -10.93
CA SER A 156 -24.80 -7.49 -10.34
C SER A 156 -26.22 -7.93 -10.72
N HIS A 157 -26.94 -7.17 -11.55
CA HIS A 157 -28.32 -7.46 -11.93
C HIS A 157 -28.45 -7.67 -13.43
N ASP A 158 -29.32 -8.60 -13.82
CA ASP A 158 -29.68 -8.78 -15.21
C ASP A 158 -30.54 -7.60 -15.71
N VAL A 159 -30.31 -7.17 -16.93
CA VAL A 159 -31.10 -6.11 -17.56
C VAL A 159 -31.75 -6.65 -18.83
N SER A 160 -33.05 -6.65 -18.86
CA SER A 160 -33.82 -7.07 -20.06
C SER A 160 -33.39 -8.45 -20.61
N GLY A 161 -33.08 -9.39 -19.74
CA GLY A 161 -32.66 -10.76 -20.11
C GLY A 161 -31.20 -10.91 -20.50
N LEU A 162 -30.41 -9.84 -20.43
CA LEU A 162 -28.94 -9.93 -20.54
C LEU A 162 -28.33 -10.19 -19.16
N ALA A 163 -27.52 -11.24 -19.07
CA ALA A 163 -26.81 -11.54 -17.84
C ALA A 163 -25.88 -10.37 -17.43
N ALA A 164 -25.82 -10.08 -16.13
CA ALA A 164 -25.01 -9.00 -15.58
C ALA A 164 -23.55 -9.02 -16.07
N ALA A 165 -22.94 -10.21 -16.18
CA ALA A 165 -21.57 -10.38 -16.68
C ALA A 165 -21.37 -9.96 -18.16
N SER A 166 -22.47 -9.83 -18.93
CA SER A 166 -22.45 -9.43 -20.34
C SER A 166 -22.73 -7.95 -20.56
N ILE A 167 -22.98 -7.19 -19.48
CA ILE A 167 -23.30 -5.77 -19.55
C ILE A 167 -22.03 -4.96 -19.31
N ALA A 168 -21.50 -4.33 -20.34
CA ALA A 168 -20.32 -3.47 -20.21
C ALA A 168 -20.67 -2.05 -19.75
N GLU A 169 -21.81 -1.52 -20.21
CA GLU A 169 -22.26 -0.16 -19.92
C GLU A 169 -23.79 -0.08 -19.80
N VAL A 170 -24.26 0.85 -18.99
CA VAL A 170 -25.68 1.25 -18.93
C VAL A 170 -25.74 2.77 -19.16
N ASN A 171 -26.44 3.18 -20.23
CA ASN A 171 -26.52 4.60 -20.62
C ASN A 171 -25.16 5.30 -20.73
N THR A 172 -24.18 4.65 -21.37
CA THR A 172 -22.80 5.15 -21.52
C THR A 172 -21.98 5.26 -20.23
N VAL A 173 -22.52 4.78 -19.11
CA VAL A 173 -21.75 4.66 -17.87
C VAL A 173 -21.28 3.21 -17.74
N ALA A 174 -19.96 3.03 -17.68
CA ALA A 174 -19.38 1.70 -17.45
C ALA A 174 -19.96 1.08 -16.17
N THR A 175 -20.34 -0.20 -16.22
CA THR A 175 -21.01 -0.87 -15.08
C THR A 175 -20.17 -0.87 -13.80
N ALA A 176 -18.86 -0.83 -13.92
CA ALA A 176 -17.95 -0.66 -12.79
C ALA A 176 -18.16 0.65 -11.99
N ASN A 177 -18.78 1.66 -12.59
CA ASN A 177 -19.03 2.96 -11.97
C ASN A 177 -20.48 3.14 -11.49
N ILE A 178 -21.31 2.10 -11.61
CA ILE A 178 -22.72 2.16 -11.21
C ILE A 178 -22.85 1.61 -9.78
N ALA A 179 -22.99 2.48 -8.82
CA ALA A 179 -23.18 2.08 -7.43
C ALA A 179 -24.61 1.63 -7.10
N LYS A 180 -25.60 2.20 -7.80
CA LYS A 180 -27.03 1.90 -7.59
C LYS A 180 -27.88 2.28 -8.79
N ILE A 181 -28.75 1.41 -9.21
CA ILE A 181 -29.85 1.72 -10.12
C ILE A 181 -31.13 1.69 -9.29
N ASN A 182 -31.94 2.74 -9.36
CA ASN A 182 -33.21 2.76 -8.67
C ASN A 182 -34.10 1.63 -9.21
N ASN A 183 -34.58 0.78 -8.32
CA ASN A 183 -35.71 -0.11 -8.65
C ASN A 183 -36.93 0.78 -8.91
N ILE A 184 -37.41 0.76 -10.13
CA ILE A 184 -38.73 1.28 -10.49
C ILE A 184 -39.73 0.15 -10.28
#